data_84ff1084c285ec79ee1da245081c3bba
#
_entry.id   84ff1084c285ec79ee1da245081c3bba
#
_cell.length_a   1.000
_cell.length_b   1.000
_cell.length_c   1.000
_cell.angle_alpha   90.00
_cell.angle_beta   90.00
_cell.angle_gamma   90.00
#
_symmetry.space_group_name_H-M   'P 1'
#
loop_
_entity.id
_entity.type
_entity.pdbx_description
1 polymer ?
#
loop_
_entity_poly.entity_id
_entity_poly.type
_entity_poly.pdbx_seq_one_letter_code
_entity_poly.pdbx_strand_id
1 'polypeptide(L)'
;MALVKCKECGEEVSNKAKSCPKCGAKAPKKTSLLTWLVLSLIILGVYVSGQSTDRTTEASSKVSSSEKSETIKSEKVKKVAPPKPVWVTSVSKDEMTGKFTAFAHSPKSYPSKKMGFPYHDINSWMGVGCDADNEWVYLGFNDSPNLSKDTTESGYNLIKTRIKWDDNVEDVSLTQDWGAKFLHFKDDSIVTSKIAASSTALVELQWHGEQATYFKYSLSGSSKAISEIRDKCSKNK
;
A
#
# COMPACT_ATOMS: atom_id res chain seq x y z
N MET A 1 -8.19 45.30 -11.93
CA MET A 1 -7.70 43.90 -11.75
C MET A 1 -7.61 43.71 -10.24
N ALA A 2 -8.13 42.59 -9.71
CA ALA A 2 -8.07 42.37 -8.27
C ALA A 2 -6.77 41.63 -7.94
N LEU A 3 -5.99 42.16 -7.00
CA LEU A 3 -4.82 41.52 -6.43
C LEU A 3 -5.25 40.68 -5.24
N VAL A 4 -4.60 39.53 -5.06
CA VAL A 4 -4.79 38.61 -3.92
C VAL A 4 -3.42 38.25 -3.34
N LYS A 5 -3.35 38.08 -2.04
CA LYS A 5 -2.07 37.67 -1.38
C LYS A 5 -1.78 36.21 -1.63
N CYS A 6 -0.54 35.93 -2.04
CA CYS A 6 -0.04 34.55 -2.15
C CYS A 6 -0.01 33.90 -0.75
N LYS A 7 -0.52 32.68 -0.64
CA LYS A 7 -0.57 31.97 0.65
C LYS A 7 0.81 31.51 1.16
N GLU A 8 1.77 31.36 0.25
CA GLU A 8 3.12 30.85 0.59
C GLU A 8 4.10 31.97 0.92
N CYS A 9 4.12 33.07 0.16
CA CYS A 9 5.10 34.12 0.35
C CYS A 9 4.51 35.50 0.72
N GLY A 10 3.19 35.64 0.83
CA GLY A 10 2.49 36.86 1.19
C GLY A 10 2.49 37.96 0.09
N GLU A 11 3.14 37.77 -1.03
CA GLU A 11 3.24 38.75 -2.13
C GLU A 11 1.91 38.93 -2.84
N GLU A 12 1.64 40.14 -3.32
CA GLU A 12 0.44 40.44 -4.09
C GLU A 12 0.52 39.94 -5.51
N VAL A 13 -0.39 39.06 -5.90
CA VAL A 13 -0.46 38.44 -7.23
C VAL A 13 -1.84 38.66 -7.85
N SER A 14 -1.85 38.77 -9.18
CA SER A 14 -3.13 38.88 -9.90
C SER A 14 -3.96 37.60 -9.69
N ASN A 15 -5.27 37.77 -9.44
CA ASN A 15 -6.23 36.66 -9.31
C ASN A 15 -6.40 35.83 -10.59
N LYS A 16 -5.84 36.30 -11.72
CA LYS A 16 -5.80 35.58 -13.01
C LYS A 16 -4.46 34.92 -13.28
N ALA A 17 -3.45 35.12 -12.42
CA ALA A 17 -2.14 34.51 -12.60
C ALA A 17 -2.23 33.00 -12.38
N LYS A 18 -1.52 32.21 -13.19
CA LYS A 18 -1.44 30.74 -13.02
C LYS A 18 -0.54 30.34 -11.85
N SER A 19 0.49 31.17 -11.58
CA SER A 19 1.44 30.98 -10.48
C SER A 19 1.94 32.33 -9.95
N CYS A 20 2.43 32.32 -8.70
CA CYS A 20 3.08 33.47 -8.09
C CYS A 20 4.44 33.73 -8.75
N PRO A 21 4.72 34.95 -9.26
CA PRO A 21 6.00 35.24 -9.92
C PRO A 21 7.19 35.22 -8.95
N LYS A 22 6.96 35.35 -7.64
CA LYS A 22 8.02 35.42 -6.63
C LYS A 22 8.42 34.04 -6.07
N CYS A 23 7.45 33.12 -5.86
CA CYS A 23 7.74 31.82 -5.25
C CYS A 23 7.27 30.62 -6.11
N GLY A 24 6.68 30.83 -7.28
CA GLY A 24 6.20 29.77 -8.17
C GLY A 24 4.93 29.04 -7.70
N ALA A 25 4.42 29.31 -6.50
CA ALA A 25 3.22 28.67 -5.95
C ALA A 25 1.97 28.96 -6.78
N LYS A 26 1.02 28.03 -6.87
CA LYS A 26 -0.25 28.22 -7.58
C LYS A 26 -1.05 29.38 -6.97
N ALA A 27 -1.51 30.32 -7.79
CA ALA A 27 -2.33 31.43 -7.33
C ALA A 27 -3.67 30.93 -6.78
N PRO A 28 -4.19 31.52 -5.66
CA PRO A 28 -5.43 31.10 -5.03
C PRO A 28 -6.62 31.40 -5.97
N LYS A 29 -7.39 30.35 -6.29
CA LYS A 29 -8.61 30.48 -7.09
C LYS A 29 -9.76 30.91 -6.20
N LYS A 30 -10.56 31.91 -6.61
CA LYS A 30 -11.82 32.24 -5.93
C LYS A 30 -12.85 31.14 -6.20
N THR A 31 -13.47 30.63 -5.16
CA THR A 31 -14.65 29.76 -5.27
C THR A 31 -15.78 30.51 -5.93
N SER A 32 -16.36 29.95 -6.97
CA SER A 32 -17.50 30.54 -7.69
C SER A 32 -18.76 30.51 -6.81
N LEU A 33 -19.58 31.58 -6.87
CA LEU A 33 -20.90 31.60 -6.24
C LEU A 33 -21.80 30.44 -6.63
N LEU A 34 -21.57 29.90 -7.84
CA LEU A 34 -22.24 28.69 -8.35
C LEU A 34 -21.93 27.44 -7.48
N THR A 35 -20.71 27.30 -6.97
CA THR A 35 -20.32 26.20 -6.07
C THR A 35 -21.06 26.29 -4.73
N TRP A 36 -21.31 27.49 -4.24
CA TRP A 36 -22.07 27.73 -3.01
C TRP A 36 -23.57 27.40 -3.20
N LEU A 37 -24.14 27.75 -4.37
CA LEU A 37 -25.52 27.40 -4.72
C LEU A 37 -25.74 25.88 -4.86
N VAL A 38 -24.81 25.15 -5.48
CA VAL A 38 -24.88 23.70 -5.58
C VAL A 38 -24.75 23.03 -4.21
N LEU A 39 -23.86 23.53 -3.34
CA LEU A 39 -23.69 23.00 -1.99
C LEU A 39 -24.95 23.21 -1.13
N SER A 40 -25.61 24.39 -1.22
CA SER A 40 -26.86 24.65 -0.49
C SER A 40 -28.03 23.79 -0.99
N LEU A 41 -28.11 23.48 -2.29
CA LEU A 41 -29.14 22.57 -2.85
C LEU A 41 -28.96 21.14 -2.39
N ILE A 42 -27.69 20.66 -2.26
CA ILE A 42 -27.37 19.32 -1.74
C ILE A 42 -27.78 19.21 -0.27
N ILE A 43 -27.46 20.23 0.54
CA ILE A 43 -27.82 20.25 1.97
C ILE A 43 -29.34 20.29 2.14
N LEU A 44 -30.07 21.06 1.33
CA LEU A 44 -31.54 21.12 1.36
C LEU A 44 -32.14 19.75 0.94
N GLY A 45 -31.57 19.08 -0.06
CA GLY A 45 -31.99 17.76 -0.50
C GLY A 45 -31.86 16.67 0.57
N VAL A 46 -30.74 16.70 1.32
CA VAL A 46 -30.51 15.77 2.44
C VAL A 46 -31.47 16.04 3.61
N TYR A 47 -31.80 17.33 3.86
CA TYR A 47 -32.72 17.69 4.92
C TYR A 47 -34.18 17.26 4.64
N VAL A 48 -34.61 17.30 3.39
CA VAL A 48 -35.96 16.87 2.98
C VAL A 48 -36.10 15.34 2.90
N SER A 49 -34.99 14.60 2.63
CA SER A 49 -34.98 13.14 2.58
C SER A 49 -34.92 12.46 3.96
N GLY A 50 -34.72 13.22 5.04
CA GLY A 50 -34.60 12.72 6.41
C GLY A 50 -35.92 12.58 7.20
N GLN A 51 -37.09 12.88 6.60
CA GLN A 51 -38.37 12.72 7.25
C GLN A 51 -39.28 11.75 6.46
N SER A 52 -39.13 10.47 6.70
CA SER A 52 -40.19 9.50 6.41
C SER A 52 -40.18 8.40 7.46
N THR A 53 -41.13 8.53 8.27
CA THR A 53 -41.68 7.77 9.39
C THR A 53 -41.89 6.29 9.05
N ASP A 54 -41.62 5.44 10.06
CA ASP A 54 -42.10 4.08 10.22
C ASP A 54 -43.58 3.89 9.83
N ARG A 55 -43.87 2.78 9.13
CA ARG A 55 -45.11 2.01 9.35
C ARG A 55 -44.93 0.56 8.86
N THR A 56 -44.91 -0.30 9.83
CA THR A 56 -45.26 -1.74 9.81
C THR A 56 -46.63 -1.97 9.13
N THR A 57 -46.77 -3.00 8.31
CA THR A 57 -47.89 -3.96 8.38
C THR A 57 -47.64 -5.19 7.48
N GLU A 58 -47.88 -6.35 8.09
CA GLU A 58 -47.96 -7.69 7.54
C GLU A 58 -49.13 -7.83 6.53
N ALA A 59 -49.01 -8.77 5.62
CA ALA A 59 -49.90 -9.93 5.43
C ALA A 59 -49.81 -10.52 4.02
N SER A 60 -49.36 -11.75 3.99
CA SER A 60 -50.00 -12.98 3.44
C SER A 60 -50.78 -12.90 2.13
N SER A 61 -50.39 -13.69 1.17
CA SER A 61 -51.12 -14.92 0.73
C SER A 61 -50.58 -15.55 -0.56
N LYS A 62 -50.48 -16.86 -0.44
CA LYS A 62 -50.37 -17.95 -1.41
C LYS A 62 -51.10 -17.73 -2.75
N VAL A 63 -50.53 -18.36 -3.82
CA VAL A 63 -51.13 -19.41 -4.70
C VAL A 63 -50.04 -19.89 -5.66
N SER A 64 -49.62 -21.05 -5.55
CA SER A 64 -49.64 -22.37 -6.20
C SER A 64 -49.90 -22.41 -7.72
N SER A 65 -48.98 -23.03 -8.42
CA SER A 65 -49.17 -24.07 -9.48
C SER A 65 -47.83 -24.36 -10.15
N SER A 66 -47.19 -25.46 -9.91
CA SER A 66 -47.23 -26.78 -10.55
C SER A 66 -46.77 -26.84 -12.00
N GLU A 67 -45.73 -27.57 -12.20
CA GLU A 67 -45.29 -28.62 -13.18
C GLU A 67 -44.08 -28.20 -13.98
N LYS A 68 -42.98 -28.94 -14.14
CA LYS A 68 -42.77 -30.37 -14.37
C LYS A 68 -41.27 -30.63 -14.45
N SER A 69 -40.88 -31.72 -13.89
CA SER A 69 -39.56 -32.36 -13.86
C SER A 69 -38.84 -32.42 -15.21
N GLU A 70 -37.54 -32.04 -15.19
CA GLU A 70 -36.52 -32.81 -15.93
C GLU A 70 -35.22 -32.84 -15.13
N THR A 71 -34.85 -34.05 -14.81
CA THR A 71 -33.63 -34.41 -14.06
C THR A 71 -32.40 -34.22 -14.94
N ILE A 72 -31.65 -33.16 -14.71
CA ILE A 72 -30.26 -33.08 -15.20
C ILE A 72 -29.37 -33.28 -14.02
N LYS A 73 -28.65 -34.40 -14.01
CA LYS A 73 -27.56 -34.76 -13.09
C LYS A 73 -26.55 -33.63 -13.04
N SER A 74 -26.63 -32.80 -12.01
CA SER A 74 -25.60 -31.78 -11.76
C SER A 74 -24.38 -32.49 -11.17
N GLU A 75 -23.39 -32.70 -11.99
CA GLU A 75 -22.03 -32.98 -11.53
C GLU A 75 -21.59 -31.85 -10.61
N LYS A 76 -21.28 -32.24 -9.40
CA LYS A 76 -20.76 -31.38 -8.34
C LYS A 76 -19.39 -30.84 -8.79
N VAL A 77 -19.40 -29.73 -9.51
CA VAL A 77 -18.18 -28.98 -9.81
C VAL A 77 -17.57 -28.60 -8.46
N LYS A 78 -16.49 -29.28 -8.11
CA LYS A 78 -15.64 -28.90 -6.99
C LYS A 78 -15.23 -27.44 -7.19
N LYS A 79 -15.77 -26.53 -6.40
CA LYS A 79 -15.39 -25.13 -6.35
C LYS A 79 -13.91 -25.10 -5.96
N VAL A 80 -13.03 -25.01 -6.97
CA VAL A 80 -11.58 -24.84 -6.76
C VAL A 80 -11.43 -23.52 -6.04
N ALA A 81 -10.91 -23.57 -4.82
CA ALA A 81 -10.58 -22.36 -4.09
C ALA A 81 -9.60 -21.52 -4.93
N PRO A 82 -9.75 -20.18 -4.97
CA PRO A 82 -8.83 -19.32 -5.71
C PRO A 82 -7.40 -19.62 -5.26
N PRO A 83 -6.43 -19.68 -6.17
CA PRO A 83 -5.05 -19.97 -5.82
C PRO A 83 -4.56 -18.94 -4.78
N LYS A 84 -3.90 -19.43 -3.73
CA LYS A 84 -3.31 -18.55 -2.73
C LYS A 84 -2.31 -17.63 -3.43
N PRO A 85 -2.30 -16.33 -3.12
CA PRO A 85 -1.34 -15.40 -3.68
C PRO A 85 0.08 -15.86 -3.30
N VAL A 86 0.92 -15.99 -4.30
CA VAL A 86 2.31 -16.47 -4.17
C VAL A 86 3.29 -15.38 -4.55
N TRP A 87 4.55 -15.55 -4.19
CA TRP A 87 5.62 -14.67 -4.61
C TRP A 87 5.75 -14.65 -6.13
N VAL A 88 6.08 -13.48 -6.67
CA VAL A 88 6.28 -13.24 -8.10
C VAL A 88 7.69 -12.71 -8.35
N THR A 89 8.22 -12.97 -9.55
CA THR A 89 9.53 -12.48 -9.97
C THR A 89 9.40 -11.44 -11.07
N SER A 90 10.33 -10.49 -11.09
CA SER A 90 10.48 -9.50 -12.15
C SER A 90 11.96 -9.26 -12.42
N VAL A 91 12.25 -8.72 -13.60
CA VAL A 91 13.61 -8.35 -14.00
C VAL A 91 13.61 -6.93 -14.52
N SER A 92 14.73 -6.24 -14.35
CA SER A 92 14.98 -4.92 -14.90
C SER A 92 16.37 -4.93 -15.51
N LYS A 93 16.54 -4.23 -16.62
CA LYS A 93 17.83 -3.95 -17.21
C LYS A 93 17.90 -2.44 -17.44
N ASP A 94 18.92 -1.82 -16.89
CA ASP A 94 19.19 -0.41 -17.10
C ASP A 94 19.67 -0.21 -18.54
N GLU A 95 18.96 0.61 -19.31
CA GLU A 95 19.27 0.82 -20.73
C GLU A 95 20.57 1.60 -20.95
N MET A 96 20.98 2.42 -19.98
CA MET A 96 22.18 3.26 -20.08
C MET A 96 23.44 2.49 -19.69
N THR A 97 23.37 1.68 -18.63
CA THR A 97 24.53 0.98 -18.08
C THR A 97 24.57 -0.50 -18.45
N GLY A 98 23.44 -1.06 -18.92
CA GLY A 98 23.27 -2.47 -19.17
C GLY A 98 23.13 -3.31 -17.87
N LYS A 99 23.14 -2.67 -16.69
CA LYS A 99 23.07 -3.36 -15.41
C LYS A 99 21.78 -4.17 -15.28
N PHE A 100 21.93 -5.48 -15.02
CA PHE A 100 20.81 -6.39 -14.81
C PHE A 100 20.47 -6.47 -13.33
N THR A 101 19.19 -6.47 -13.01
CA THR A 101 18.67 -6.63 -11.66
C THR A 101 17.43 -7.53 -11.71
N ALA A 102 17.31 -8.46 -10.78
CA ALA A 102 16.12 -9.29 -10.65
C ALA A 102 15.53 -9.15 -9.24
N PHE A 103 14.22 -9.27 -9.16
CA PHE A 103 13.46 -9.10 -7.92
C PHE A 103 12.46 -10.25 -7.75
N ALA A 104 12.33 -10.73 -6.52
CA ALA A 104 11.27 -11.61 -6.06
C ALA A 104 10.53 -10.89 -4.92
N HIS A 105 9.21 -10.85 -4.95
CA HIS A 105 8.45 -10.15 -3.91
C HIS A 105 7.15 -10.85 -3.54
N SER A 106 6.74 -10.65 -2.30
CA SER A 106 5.49 -11.14 -1.75
C SER A 106 4.27 -10.45 -2.38
N PRO A 107 3.08 -11.02 -2.24
CA PRO A 107 1.85 -10.27 -2.38
C PRO A 107 1.82 -9.04 -1.47
N LYS A 108 1.01 -8.05 -1.82
CA LYS A 108 0.81 -6.85 -0.99
C LYS A 108 0.24 -7.22 0.36
N SER A 109 0.78 -6.58 1.39
CA SER A 109 0.32 -6.61 2.77
C SER A 109 -0.25 -5.26 3.15
N TYR A 110 -1.27 -5.26 3.97
CA TYR A 110 -1.90 -4.06 4.51
C TYR A 110 -1.70 -4.02 6.03
N PRO A 111 -1.74 -2.83 6.64
CA PRO A 111 -1.61 -2.72 8.09
C PRO A 111 -2.71 -3.51 8.80
N SER A 112 -2.36 -4.17 9.90
CA SER A 112 -3.29 -4.99 10.71
C SER A 112 -4.45 -4.19 11.31
N LYS A 113 -4.28 -2.88 11.43
CA LYS A 113 -5.28 -1.91 11.87
C LYS A 113 -5.32 -0.76 10.87
N LYS A 114 -6.51 -0.23 10.62
CA LYS A 114 -6.66 0.97 9.80
C LYS A 114 -5.91 2.13 10.46
N MET A 115 -5.01 2.74 9.72
CA MET A 115 -4.29 3.95 10.12
C MET A 115 -5.07 5.21 9.75
N GLY A 116 -4.82 6.31 10.47
CA GLY A 116 -5.39 7.62 10.18
C GLY A 116 -4.72 8.31 8.98
N PHE A 117 -5.22 9.52 8.66
CA PHE A 117 -4.55 10.38 7.68
C PHE A 117 -3.16 10.80 8.20
N PRO A 118 -2.10 10.77 7.39
CA PRO A 118 -2.07 10.52 5.94
C PRO A 118 -1.87 9.05 5.52
N TYR A 119 -1.85 8.09 6.44
CA TYR A 119 -1.40 6.71 6.20
C TYR A 119 -2.54 5.72 5.84
N HIS A 120 -3.75 6.20 5.60
CA HIS A 120 -4.95 5.36 5.43
C HIS A 120 -4.90 4.36 4.25
N ASP A 121 -4.08 4.64 3.23
CA ASP A 121 -3.95 3.80 2.03
C ASP A 121 -2.60 3.09 1.91
N ILE A 122 -1.82 3.05 2.99
CA ILE A 122 -0.50 2.41 2.99
C ILE A 122 -0.65 0.90 2.74
N ASN A 123 0.17 0.41 1.84
CA ASN A 123 0.42 -1.01 1.63
C ASN A 123 1.91 -1.26 1.45
N SER A 124 2.33 -2.50 1.72
CA SER A 124 3.71 -2.91 1.70
C SER A 124 3.88 -4.28 1.05
N TRP A 125 5.09 -4.60 0.64
CA TRP A 125 5.51 -5.94 0.22
C TRP A 125 6.92 -6.21 0.70
N MET A 126 7.23 -7.47 0.97
CA MET A 126 8.57 -7.93 1.29
C MET A 126 9.24 -8.43 0.01
N GLY A 127 10.49 -8.08 -0.22
CA GLY A 127 11.19 -8.45 -1.44
C GLY A 127 12.63 -8.82 -1.23
N VAL A 128 13.16 -9.63 -2.16
CA VAL A 128 14.57 -9.94 -2.33
C VAL A 128 14.97 -9.46 -3.72
N GLY A 129 16.04 -8.69 -3.79
CA GLY A 129 16.64 -8.24 -5.04
C GLY A 129 18.02 -8.85 -5.21
N CYS A 130 18.47 -9.03 -6.44
CA CYS A 130 19.84 -9.36 -6.75
C CYS A 130 20.34 -8.67 -8.03
N ASP A 131 21.64 -8.47 -8.10
CA ASP A 131 22.38 -8.16 -9.32
C ASP A 131 23.51 -9.19 -9.52
N ALA A 132 24.50 -8.89 -10.36
CA ALA A 132 25.62 -9.78 -10.60
C ALA A 132 26.42 -10.14 -9.33
N ASP A 133 26.53 -9.21 -8.39
CA ASP A 133 27.45 -9.27 -7.27
C ASP A 133 26.77 -9.28 -5.89
N ASN A 134 25.56 -8.75 -5.81
CA ASN A 134 24.89 -8.52 -4.55
C ASN A 134 23.48 -9.12 -4.51
N GLU A 135 23.06 -9.48 -3.29
CA GLU A 135 21.66 -9.80 -2.95
C GLU A 135 21.27 -8.97 -1.74
N TRP A 136 20.06 -8.44 -1.75
CA TRP A 136 19.53 -7.60 -0.66
C TRP A 136 18.07 -7.90 -0.37
N VAL A 137 17.64 -7.64 0.86
CA VAL A 137 16.26 -7.81 1.31
C VAL A 137 15.67 -6.47 1.69
N TYR A 138 14.40 -6.26 1.32
CA TYR A 138 13.73 -4.99 1.59
C TYR A 138 12.24 -5.14 1.88
N LEU A 139 11.69 -4.14 2.54
CA LEU A 139 10.25 -3.88 2.59
C LEU A 139 9.97 -2.69 1.69
N GLY A 140 9.13 -2.87 0.68
CA GLY A 140 8.68 -1.80 -0.20
C GLY A 140 7.31 -1.27 0.24
N PHE A 141 7.07 0.02 0.02
CA PHE A 141 5.81 0.69 0.34
C PHE A 141 5.31 1.49 -0.86
N ASN A 142 4.00 1.65 -0.96
CA ASN A 142 3.41 2.53 -1.99
C ASN A 142 3.71 4.01 -1.75
N ASP A 143 4.00 4.40 -0.50
CA ASP A 143 4.47 5.74 -0.14
C ASP A 143 5.59 5.67 0.91
N SER A 144 6.39 6.75 1.03
CA SER A 144 7.51 6.78 1.97
C SER A 144 7.04 6.61 3.40
N PRO A 145 7.50 5.59 4.13
CA PRO A 145 7.15 5.41 5.53
C PRO A 145 7.78 6.51 6.39
N ASN A 146 6.95 7.19 7.18
CA ASN A 146 7.37 8.14 8.19
C ASN A 146 7.32 7.43 9.54
N LEU A 147 8.45 6.87 9.94
CA LEU A 147 8.56 6.07 11.16
C LEU A 147 9.07 6.91 12.32
N SER A 148 8.57 6.60 13.51
CA SER A 148 9.11 7.09 14.78
C SER A 148 10.03 6.04 15.41
N LYS A 149 10.83 6.43 16.40
CA LYS A 149 11.83 5.57 17.08
C LYS A 149 12.95 5.10 16.15
N ASP A 150 13.26 5.88 15.14
CA ASP A 150 14.46 5.75 14.34
C ASP A 150 15.61 6.57 14.95
N THR A 151 16.83 6.22 14.55
CA THR A 151 18.03 6.99 14.85
C THR A 151 18.59 7.50 13.53
N THR A 152 18.74 8.80 13.42
CA THR A 152 19.37 9.38 12.22
C THR A 152 20.88 9.11 12.25
N GLU A 153 21.34 8.43 11.25
CA GLU A 153 22.75 8.18 10.96
C GLU A 153 23.23 9.09 9.82
N SER A 154 24.51 9.00 9.45
CA SER A 154 25.02 9.78 8.33
C SER A 154 24.44 9.29 7.00
N GLY A 155 23.37 9.94 6.55
CA GLY A 155 22.74 9.69 5.23
C GLY A 155 21.54 8.75 5.24
N TYR A 156 21.20 8.11 6.36
CA TYR A 156 20.02 7.22 6.47
C TYR A 156 19.45 7.22 7.88
N ASN A 157 18.22 6.70 8.01
CA ASN A 157 17.61 6.40 9.30
C ASN A 157 17.80 4.92 9.63
N LEU A 158 18.24 4.62 10.86
CA LEU A 158 18.33 3.28 11.41
C LEU A 158 17.08 3.00 12.24
N ILE A 159 16.31 1.98 11.85
CA ILE A 159 15.07 1.55 12.52
C ILE A 159 15.34 0.21 13.20
N LYS A 160 15.24 0.17 14.53
CA LYS A 160 15.29 -1.07 15.30
C LYS A 160 13.86 -1.51 15.61
N THR A 161 13.52 -2.72 15.20
CA THR A 161 12.16 -3.24 15.36
C THR A 161 12.16 -4.76 15.53
N ARG A 162 10.97 -5.36 15.56
CA ARG A 162 10.79 -6.79 15.72
C ARG A 162 10.13 -7.39 14.50
N ILE A 163 10.54 -8.60 14.19
CA ILE A 163 9.90 -9.44 13.20
C ILE A 163 9.53 -10.79 13.83
N LYS A 164 8.38 -11.32 13.44
CA LYS A 164 7.95 -12.66 13.83
C LYS A 164 7.92 -13.54 12.60
N TRP A 165 8.78 -14.56 12.56
CA TRP A 165 8.81 -15.61 11.56
C TRP A 165 8.00 -16.80 12.07
N ASP A 166 6.83 -17.06 11.47
CA ASP A 166 5.85 -18.01 11.98
C ASP A 166 5.55 -17.74 13.46
N ASP A 167 6.16 -18.49 14.39
CA ASP A 167 5.99 -18.33 15.82
C ASP A 167 7.21 -17.73 16.56
N ASN A 168 8.33 -17.53 15.87
CA ASN A 168 9.57 -17.04 16.46
C ASN A 168 9.71 -15.52 16.28
N VAL A 169 9.82 -14.79 17.40
CA VAL A 169 10.04 -13.34 17.41
C VAL A 169 11.53 -13.05 17.60
N GLU A 170 12.06 -12.13 16.80
CA GLU A 170 13.43 -11.64 16.90
C GLU A 170 13.53 -10.15 16.62
N ASP A 171 14.59 -9.52 17.12
CA ASP A 171 14.91 -8.13 16.81
C ASP A 171 15.61 -8.04 15.45
N VAL A 172 15.26 -7.02 14.67
CA VAL A 172 15.87 -6.73 13.38
C VAL A 172 16.18 -5.25 13.25
N SER A 173 17.20 -4.95 12.44
CA SER A 173 17.58 -3.59 12.10
C SER A 173 17.29 -3.33 10.62
N LEU A 174 16.61 -2.23 10.34
CA LEU A 174 16.30 -1.75 9.00
C LEU A 174 16.96 -0.39 8.79
N THR A 175 17.27 -0.08 7.54
CA THR A 175 17.76 1.23 7.13
C THR A 175 16.81 1.84 6.12
N GLN A 176 16.66 3.15 6.16
CA GLN A 176 15.87 3.92 5.22
C GLN A 176 16.67 5.15 4.77
N ASP A 177 16.90 5.28 3.47
CA ASP A 177 17.41 6.53 2.92
C ASP A 177 16.32 7.61 3.01
N TRP A 178 16.73 8.87 3.13
CA TRP A 178 15.80 9.98 3.30
C TRP A 178 14.74 10.03 2.20
N GLY A 179 13.48 9.95 2.60
CA GLY A 179 12.34 9.97 1.70
C GLY A 179 12.14 8.71 0.85
N ALA A 180 12.95 7.67 1.05
CA ALA A 180 12.82 6.42 0.32
C ALA A 180 11.55 5.65 0.69
N LYS A 181 11.00 4.94 -0.31
CA LYS A 181 9.85 4.02 -0.13
C LYS A 181 10.27 2.62 0.28
N PHE A 182 11.55 2.41 0.50
CA PHE A 182 12.13 1.11 0.82
C PHE A 182 12.86 1.16 2.16
N LEU A 183 12.64 0.10 2.95
CA LEU A 183 13.42 -0.19 4.15
C LEU A 183 14.27 -1.42 3.84
N HIS A 184 15.60 -1.30 3.98
CA HIS A 184 16.53 -2.40 3.74
C HIS A 184 16.89 -3.10 5.04
N PHE A 185 16.96 -4.42 5.03
CA PHE A 185 17.49 -5.19 6.15
C PHE A 185 19.01 -5.05 6.20
N LYS A 186 19.59 -5.04 7.40
CA LYS A 186 21.05 -4.98 7.55
C LYS A 186 21.73 -6.34 7.37
N ASP A 187 21.01 -7.42 7.66
CA ASP A 187 21.54 -8.80 7.66
C ASP A 187 20.87 -9.62 6.54
N ASP A 188 21.08 -9.21 5.29
CA ASP A 188 20.41 -9.74 4.09
C ASP A 188 20.43 -11.26 3.99
N SER A 189 21.60 -11.90 4.20
CA SER A 189 21.76 -13.36 4.05
C SER A 189 20.96 -14.15 5.10
N ILE A 190 20.94 -13.66 6.34
CA ILE A 190 20.17 -14.27 7.43
C ILE A 190 18.69 -14.13 7.14
N VAL A 191 18.24 -12.92 6.76
CA VAL A 191 16.83 -12.64 6.47
C VAL A 191 16.35 -13.41 5.25
N THR A 192 17.14 -13.49 4.18
CA THR A 192 16.79 -14.32 3.00
C THR A 192 16.58 -15.78 3.37
N SER A 193 17.44 -16.32 4.22
CA SER A 193 17.32 -17.71 4.71
C SER A 193 16.02 -17.92 5.51
N LYS A 194 15.66 -16.95 6.36
CA LYS A 194 14.39 -16.97 7.12
C LYS A 194 13.16 -16.87 6.20
N ILE A 195 13.21 -16.00 5.17
CA ILE A 195 12.15 -15.88 4.15
C ILE A 195 11.93 -17.21 3.44
N ALA A 196 13.02 -17.91 3.09
CA ALA A 196 12.93 -19.19 2.38
C ALA A 196 12.42 -20.34 3.26
N ALA A 197 12.64 -20.26 4.58
CA ALA A 197 12.32 -21.34 5.53
C ALA A 197 10.97 -21.18 6.22
N SER A 198 10.38 -19.97 6.25
CA SER A 198 9.14 -19.68 6.99
C SER A 198 7.92 -19.61 6.07
N SER A 199 6.73 -19.71 6.64
CA SER A 199 5.45 -19.57 5.94
C SER A 199 4.91 -18.15 5.97
N THR A 200 5.20 -17.43 7.05
CA THR A 200 4.74 -16.04 7.27
C THR A 200 5.80 -15.21 7.98
N ALA A 201 5.79 -13.90 7.69
CA ALA A 201 6.51 -12.90 8.46
C ALA A 201 5.55 -11.81 8.93
N LEU A 202 5.65 -11.42 10.21
CA LEU A 202 4.90 -10.29 10.78
C LEU A 202 5.90 -9.24 11.26
N VAL A 203 5.92 -8.08 10.61
CA VAL A 203 6.83 -6.98 10.94
C VAL A 203 6.08 -5.93 11.75
N GLU A 204 6.67 -5.48 12.85
CA GLU A 204 6.20 -4.36 13.65
C GLU A 204 6.85 -3.06 13.15
N LEU A 205 6.06 -2.02 12.91
CA LEU A 205 6.56 -0.70 12.55
C LEU A 205 5.85 0.37 13.37
N GLN A 206 6.60 1.32 13.89
CA GLN A 206 6.06 2.44 14.64
C GLN A 206 5.97 3.67 13.72
N TRP A 207 4.80 3.96 13.21
CA TRP A 207 4.54 5.13 12.40
C TRP A 207 4.39 6.38 13.26
N HIS A 208 4.82 7.53 12.75
CA HIS A 208 4.71 8.80 13.46
C HIS A 208 3.22 9.16 13.69
N GLY A 209 2.86 9.41 14.94
CA GLY A 209 1.46 9.71 15.32
C GLY A 209 0.53 8.51 15.41
N GLU A 210 0.99 7.30 15.11
CA GLU A 210 0.21 6.06 15.18
C GLU A 210 0.72 5.14 16.31
N GLN A 211 -0.08 4.15 16.66
CA GLN A 211 0.36 3.05 17.50
C GLN A 211 1.20 2.05 16.70
N ALA A 212 1.87 1.12 17.40
CA ALA A 212 2.58 0.03 16.75
C ALA A 212 1.67 -0.68 15.73
N THR A 213 2.14 -0.73 14.48
CA THR A 213 1.41 -1.24 13.34
C THR A 213 2.12 -2.47 12.79
N TYR A 214 1.34 -3.49 12.41
CA TYR A 214 1.88 -4.77 11.98
C TYR A 214 1.53 -5.02 10.52
N PHE A 215 2.51 -5.51 9.74
CA PHE A 215 2.33 -5.96 8.37
C PHE A 215 2.63 -7.46 8.30
N LYS A 216 1.64 -8.24 7.84
CA LYS A 216 1.78 -9.70 7.70
C LYS A 216 2.03 -10.08 6.25
N TYR A 217 3.18 -10.65 5.97
CA TYR A 217 3.59 -11.11 4.65
C TYR A 217 3.41 -12.62 4.53
N SER A 218 2.81 -13.07 3.43
CA SER A 218 2.82 -14.48 3.03
C SER A 218 4.15 -14.80 2.38
N LEU A 219 4.82 -15.84 2.84
CA LEU A 219 6.08 -16.32 2.29
C LEU A 219 5.88 -17.54 1.37
N SER A 220 4.62 -17.87 1.04
CA SER A 220 4.31 -18.98 0.14
C SER A 220 4.93 -18.76 -1.23
N GLY A 221 5.79 -19.68 -1.66
CA GLY A 221 6.50 -19.63 -2.94
C GLY A 221 7.79 -18.80 -2.93
N SER A 222 8.18 -18.22 -1.80
CA SER A 222 9.40 -17.41 -1.67
C SER A 222 10.67 -18.17 -2.09
N SER A 223 10.86 -19.40 -1.58
CA SER A 223 12.05 -20.22 -1.91
C SER A 223 12.22 -20.41 -3.41
N LYS A 224 11.12 -20.73 -4.13
CA LYS A 224 11.15 -20.89 -5.58
C LYS A 224 11.47 -19.58 -6.28
N ALA A 225 10.83 -18.49 -5.88
CA ALA A 225 11.04 -17.17 -6.48
C ALA A 225 12.47 -16.66 -6.24
N ILE A 226 13.03 -16.86 -5.04
CA ILE A 226 14.41 -16.49 -4.71
C ILE A 226 15.40 -17.31 -5.55
N SER A 227 15.21 -18.64 -5.67
CA SER A 227 16.05 -19.47 -6.53
C SER A 227 16.02 -19.00 -7.99
N GLU A 228 14.84 -18.67 -8.50
CA GLU A 228 14.67 -18.18 -9.89
C GLU A 228 15.43 -16.86 -10.14
N ILE A 229 15.37 -15.89 -9.24
CA ILE A 229 16.13 -14.64 -9.43
C ILE A 229 17.63 -14.84 -9.33
N ARG A 230 18.10 -15.70 -8.41
CA ARG A 230 19.53 -16.06 -8.27
C ARG A 230 20.07 -16.66 -9.56
N ASP A 231 19.32 -17.59 -10.19
CA ASP A 231 19.70 -18.18 -11.47
C ASP A 231 19.79 -17.13 -12.59
N LYS A 232 18.90 -16.14 -12.57
CA LYS A 232 18.92 -15.02 -13.54
C LYS A 232 20.10 -14.08 -13.30
N CYS A 233 20.37 -13.70 -12.03
CA CYS A 233 21.49 -12.83 -11.68
C CYS A 233 22.84 -13.48 -11.99
N SER A 234 23.00 -14.78 -11.70
CA SER A 234 24.24 -15.52 -11.98
C SER A 234 24.58 -15.65 -13.47
N LYS A 235 23.56 -15.68 -14.35
CA LYS A 235 23.73 -15.74 -15.81
C LYS A 235 24.06 -14.39 -16.45
N ASN A 236 23.93 -13.29 -15.71
CA ASN A 236 24.17 -11.93 -16.16
C ASN A 236 25.38 -11.29 -15.45
N LYS A 237 26.31 -12.13 -14.96
CA LYS A 237 27.63 -11.70 -14.44
C LYS A 237 28.58 -11.28 -15.56
#